data_533e200ee0283fa368f6bd66e67bf735
#
_entry.id   533e200ee0283fa368f6bd66e67bf735
#
_cell.length_a   1.000
_cell.length_b   1.000
_cell.length_c   1.000
_cell.angle_alpha   90.00
_cell.angle_beta   90.00
_cell.angle_gamma   90.00
#
_symmetry.space_group_name_H-M   'P 1'
#
loop_
_entity.id
_entity.type
_entity.pdbx_description
1 polymer ?
#
loop_
_entity_poly.entity_id
_entity_poly.type
_entity_poly.pdbx_seq_one_letter_code
_entity_poly.pdbx_strand_id
1 'polypeptide(L)'
;IRIQKRPQYRATAAAMFNSWEDGYDAVRQIAQAKLWPSNLRILDSDLTADSTGIDNGMSLLIIGFESSDLSQKWPLDQAIEIAKSCNGVVTDDNIIIDDGTGAPTGRGGAVGAWRNAFINVGGGLTAGLGMVTGTFETAITWDKWPEFDKKVREATQAALNDVCGGGTLNCRFTHVYPDGPAPYYTYVGNYKKDGYFEQQDAIKKAASDAIMSAGGTITHHHAVGRLHKPWYDVERPELFAESLRAMKKVCDPSGILNPGVLIDPA
;
A
#
# COMPACT_ATOMS: atom_id res chain seq x y z
N ILE A 1 -21.95 3.74 -13.03
CA ILE A 1 -20.72 4.47 -12.65
C ILE A 1 -21.12 5.76 -11.95
N ARG A 2 -20.57 6.02 -10.77
CA ARG A 2 -20.73 7.32 -10.12
C ARG A 2 -19.79 8.33 -10.78
N ILE A 3 -20.33 9.49 -11.11
CA ILE A 3 -19.55 10.63 -11.57
C ILE A 3 -19.62 11.74 -10.52
N GLN A 4 -18.54 12.48 -10.37
CA GLN A 4 -18.44 13.59 -9.42
C GLN A 4 -17.93 14.83 -10.15
N LYS A 5 -18.22 16.00 -9.58
CA LYS A 5 -17.63 17.26 -10.03
C LYS A 5 -16.11 17.19 -9.86
N ARG A 6 -15.37 17.62 -10.87
CA ARG A 6 -13.90 17.67 -10.79
C ARG A 6 -13.49 18.61 -9.65
N PRO A 7 -12.56 18.21 -8.78
CA PRO A 7 -12.05 19.09 -7.73
C PRO A 7 -11.42 20.35 -8.34
N GLN A 8 -11.81 21.51 -7.82
CA GLN A 8 -11.27 22.81 -8.21
C GLN A 8 -10.19 23.27 -7.21
N TYR A 9 -10.35 22.91 -5.93
CA TYR A 9 -9.42 23.25 -4.87
C TYR A 9 -8.58 22.03 -4.55
N ARG A 10 -7.27 22.21 -4.55
CA ARG A 10 -6.30 21.17 -4.20
C ARG A 10 -5.20 21.73 -3.33
N ALA A 11 -4.77 20.97 -2.35
CA ALA A 11 -3.64 21.31 -1.53
C ALA A 11 -2.81 20.06 -1.27
N THR A 12 -1.52 20.10 -1.56
CA THR A 12 -0.60 18.97 -1.38
C THR A 12 0.66 19.39 -0.66
N ALA A 13 1.20 18.49 0.13
CA ALA A 13 2.51 18.64 0.75
C ALA A 13 3.28 17.33 0.74
N ALA A 14 4.62 17.42 0.84
CA ALA A 14 5.49 16.32 1.14
C ALA A 14 6.26 16.59 2.44
N ALA A 15 6.36 15.57 3.29
CA ALA A 15 7.19 15.59 4.50
C ALA A 15 8.21 14.46 4.44
N MET A 16 9.46 14.74 4.81
CA MET A 16 10.54 13.75 4.87
C MET A 16 10.84 13.39 6.33
N PHE A 17 11.09 12.11 6.60
CA PHE A 17 11.36 11.59 7.93
C PHE A 17 12.66 10.78 7.93
N ASN A 18 13.53 11.03 8.90
CA ASN A 18 14.74 10.24 9.13
C ASN A 18 14.44 8.84 9.70
N SER A 19 13.28 8.68 10.33
CA SER A 19 12.82 7.43 10.93
C SER A 19 11.51 6.99 10.26
N TRP A 20 11.42 5.70 9.94
CA TRP A 20 10.17 5.08 9.46
C TRP A 20 9.08 5.17 10.51
N GLU A 21 9.46 5.03 11.78
CA GLU A 21 8.58 5.09 12.95
C GLU A 21 7.92 6.47 13.09
N ASP A 22 8.69 7.53 13.01
CA ASP A 22 8.18 8.91 13.05
C ASP A 22 7.21 9.17 11.89
N GLY A 23 7.54 8.64 10.72
CA GLY A 23 6.73 8.80 9.52
C GLY A 23 5.37 8.10 9.65
N TYR A 24 5.31 6.83 10.04
CA TYR A 24 4.03 6.16 10.18
C TYR A 24 3.23 6.65 11.40
N ASP A 25 3.89 7.17 12.44
CA ASP A 25 3.19 7.81 13.57
C ASP A 25 2.50 9.12 13.12
N ALA A 26 3.16 9.93 12.30
CA ALA A 26 2.55 11.09 11.67
C ALA A 26 1.31 10.69 10.83
N VAL A 27 1.42 9.63 10.03
CA VAL A 27 0.29 9.10 9.24
C VAL A 27 -0.87 8.70 10.15
N ARG A 28 -0.59 7.98 11.23
CA ARG A 28 -1.59 7.56 12.22
C ARG A 28 -2.30 8.78 12.82
N GLN A 29 -1.54 9.77 13.28
CA GLN A 29 -2.11 10.97 13.92
C GLN A 29 -2.96 11.78 12.93
N ILE A 30 -2.53 11.96 11.68
CA ILE A 30 -3.31 12.65 10.63
C ILE A 30 -4.63 11.90 10.36
N ALA A 31 -4.60 10.57 10.25
CA ALA A 31 -5.80 9.76 10.03
C ALA A 31 -6.77 9.86 11.21
N GLN A 32 -6.27 9.81 12.45
CA GLN A 32 -7.07 9.90 13.68
C GLN A 32 -7.58 11.30 13.96
N ALA A 33 -6.91 12.35 13.46
CA ALA A 33 -7.39 13.73 13.53
C ALA A 33 -8.64 14.01 12.69
N LYS A 34 -9.10 13.03 11.89
CA LYS A 34 -10.30 13.13 11.04
C LYS A 34 -10.26 14.29 10.05
N LEU A 35 -9.08 14.59 9.53
CA LEU A 35 -8.90 15.61 8.50
C LEU A 35 -9.36 15.13 7.10
N TRP A 36 -9.49 13.83 6.91
CA TRP A 36 -9.97 13.17 5.70
C TRP A 36 -9.20 13.55 4.42
N PRO A 37 -7.87 13.39 4.40
CA PRO A 37 -7.11 13.65 3.19
C PRO A 37 -7.58 12.74 2.03
N SER A 38 -7.60 13.28 0.84
CA SER A 38 -7.88 12.52 -0.39
C SER A 38 -6.70 11.63 -0.80
N ASN A 39 -5.50 11.96 -0.33
CA ASN A 39 -4.29 11.18 -0.51
C ASN A 39 -3.42 11.29 0.77
N LEU A 40 -3.15 10.17 1.40
CA LEU A 40 -2.23 10.06 2.53
C LEU A 40 -1.41 8.80 2.35
N ARG A 41 -0.13 8.96 2.01
CA ARG A 41 0.77 7.84 1.68
C ARG A 41 2.14 8.07 2.25
N ILE A 42 2.68 7.06 2.89
CA ILE A 42 4.08 7.04 3.28
C ILE A 42 4.82 5.94 2.51
N LEU A 43 6.02 6.24 2.07
CA LEU A 43 6.97 5.35 1.44
C LEU A 43 8.17 5.21 2.36
N ASP A 44 8.68 3.99 2.53
CA ASP A 44 9.95 3.80 3.22
C ASP A 44 11.12 4.37 2.40
N SER A 45 12.31 4.42 2.96
CA SER A 45 13.49 5.04 2.36
C SER A 45 13.86 4.45 1.01
N ASP A 46 13.82 3.12 0.91
CA ASP A 46 14.20 2.42 -0.32
C ASP A 46 13.21 2.73 -1.45
N LEU A 47 11.91 2.66 -1.17
CA LEU A 47 10.90 3.02 -2.17
C LEU A 47 10.92 4.51 -2.51
N THR A 48 11.28 5.37 -1.55
CA THR A 48 11.47 6.80 -1.80
C THR A 48 12.59 7.02 -2.82
N ALA A 49 13.75 6.39 -2.61
CA ALA A 49 14.88 6.46 -3.54
C ALA A 49 14.51 5.93 -4.93
N ASP A 50 13.90 4.74 -5.00
CA ASP A 50 13.50 4.10 -6.25
C ASP A 50 12.48 4.91 -7.05
N SER A 51 11.53 5.56 -6.35
CA SER A 51 10.40 6.25 -7.00
C SER A 51 10.69 7.71 -7.34
N THR A 52 11.51 8.39 -6.55
CA THR A 52 11.72 9.84 -6.69
C THR A 52 13.12 10.21 -7.11
N GLY A 53 14.08 9.29 -6.99
CA GLY A 53 15.51 9.55 -7.15
C GLY A 53 16.13 10.30 -5.96
N ILE A 54 15.39 10.49 -4.87
CA ILE A 54 15.88 11.11 -3.63
C ILE A 54 16.45 10.02 -2.74
N ASP A 55 17.74 9.76 -2.88
CA ASP A 55 18.47 8.75 -2.11
C ASP A 55 19.22 9.43 -0.94
N ASN A 56 18.48 9.74 0.11
CA ASN A 56 19.01 10.35 1.33
C ASN A 56 18.71 9.54 2.60
N GLY A 57 18.21 8.31 2.44
CA GLY A 57 17.84 7.42 3.55
C GLY A 57 16.56 7.81 4.30
N MET A 58 15.80 8.79 3.79
CA MET A 58 14.59 9.28 4.45
C MET A 58 13.33 8.66 3.83
N SER A 59 12.32 8.48 4.68
CA SER A 59 10.96 8.11 4.26
C SER A 59 10.19 9.32 3.78
N LEU A 60 9.30 9.15 2.79
CA LEU A 60 8.50 10.23 2.20
C LEU A 60 7.02 10.06 2.53
N LEU A 61 6.44 11.06 3.20
CA LEU A 61 4.99 11.19 3.38
C LEU A 61 4.41 12.17 2.37
N ILE A 62 3.40 11.71 1.64
CA ILE A 62 2.62 12.52 0.70
C ILE A 62 1.26 12.79 1.30
N ILE A 63 0.88 14.06 1.38
CA ILE A 63 -0.38 14.54 1.92
C ILE A 63 -1.13 15.31 0.82
N GLY A 64 -2.40 15.01 0.61
CA GLY A 64 -3.21 15.71 -0.39
C GLY A 64 -4.66 15.85 0.03
N PHE A 65 -5.23 16.99 -0.24
CA PHE A 65 -6.63 17.31 -0.03
C PHE A 65 -7.24 17.85 -1.32
N GLU A 66 -8.49 17.49 -1.57
CA GLU A 66 -9.23 17.93 -2.76
C GLU A 66 -10.67 18.27 -2.39
N SER A 67 -11.20 19.34 -2.99
CA SER A 67 -12.60 19.73 -2.90
C SER A 67 -13.10 20.37 -4.18
N SER A 68 -14.39 20.23 -4.47
CA SER A 68 -15.02 20.95 -5.56
C SER A 68 -15.39 22.39 -5.21
N ASP A 69 -15.52 22.72 -3.92
CA ASP A 69 -16.20 23.93 -3.50
C ASP A 69 -15.48 24.73 -2.38
N LEU A 70 -14.52 24.12 -1.67
CA LEU A 70 -13.88 24.71 -0.48
C LEU A 70 -12.36 24.67 -0.56
N SER A 71 -11.70 25.76 -0.14
CA SER A 71 -10.24 25.79 0.02
C SER A 71 -9.75 24.69 0.94
N GLN A 72 -8.66 24.06 0.53
CA GLN A 72 -8.06 22.96 1.26
C GLN A 72 -6.77 23.37 2.03
N LYS A 73 -6.55 24.66 2.16
CA LYS A 73 -5.38 25.19 2.88
C LYS A 73 -5.39 24.81 4.36
N TRP A 74 -6.52 25.03 5.04
CA TRP A 74 -6.61 24.78 6.49
C TRP A 74 -6.35 23.30 6.84
N PRO A 75 -7.01 22.29 6.23
CA PRO A 75 -6.72 20.90 6.59
C PRO A 75 -5.29 20.48 6.23
N LEU A 76 -4.70 21.06 5.16
CA LEU A 76 -3.30 20.80 4.84
C LEU A 76 -2.37 21.39 5.90
N ASP A 77 -2.59 22.63 6.36
CA ASP A 77 -1.79 23.26 7.42
C ASP A 77 -1.81 22.41 8.69
N GLN A 78 -2.99 21.90 9.10
CA GLN A 78 -3.11 21.01 10.26
C GLN A 78 -2.32 19.71 10.08
N ALA A 79 -2.39 19.10 8.91
CA ALA A 79 -1.64 17.87 8.62
C ALA A 79 -0.12 18.11 8.61
N ILE A 80 0.33 19.28 8.13
CA ILE A 80 1.75 19.68 8.16
C ILE A 80 2.23 19.86 9.60
N GLU A 81 1.44 20.51 10.45
CA GLU A 81 1.80 20.67 11.87
C GLU A 81 1.90 19.34 12.61
N ILE A 82 1.01 18.40 12.32
CA ILE A 82 1.12 17.03 12.84
C ILE A 82 2.40 16.36 12.33
N ALA A 83 2.70 16.44 11.03
CA ALA A 83 3.92 15.85 10.48
C ALA A 83 5.18 16.42 11.12
N LYS A 84 5.24 17.75 11.31
CA LYS A 84 6.34 18.43 12.01
C LYS A 84 6.46 18.02 13.48
N SER A 85 5.34 17.82 14.18
CA SER A 85 5.35 17.37 15.59
C SER A 85 5.90 15.93 15.74
N CYS A 86 5.89 15.15 14.65
CA CYS A 86 6.50 13.83 14.55
C CYS A 86 7.89 13.87 13.87
N ASN A 87 8.65 14.95 14.01
CA ASN A 87 9.98 15.15 13.43
C ASN A 87 10.03 15.19 11.89
N GLY A 88 8.91 15.41 11.21
CA GLY A 88 8.85 15.55 9.75
C GLY A 88 9.42 16.87 9.27
N VAL A 89 10.24 16.82 8.23
CA VAL A 89 10.79 17.99 7.55
C VAL A 89 9.91 18.35 6.36
N VAL A 90 9.30 19.52 6.40
CA VAL A 90 8.47 20.08 5.33
C VAL A 90 9.09 21.39 4.87
N THR A 91 9.41 21.49 3.59
CA THR A 91 9.94 22.73 2.98
C THR A 91 8.86 23.40 2.15
N ASP A 92 8.93 24.71 2.00
CA ASP A 92 7.94 25.50 1.25
C ASP A 92 7.81 25.03 -0.20
N ASP A 93 8.89 24.58 -0.83
CA ASP A 93 8.90 24.04 -2.20
C ASP A 93 8.05 22.76 -2.35
N ASN A 94 7.77 22.08 -1.25
CA ASN A 94 6.96 20.87 -1.20
C ASN A 94 5.50 21.15 -0.82
N ILE A 95 5.10 22.42 -0.69
CA ILE A 95 3.72 22.82 -0.39
C ILE A 95 3.14 23.46 -1.65
N ILE A 96 2.06 22.88 -2.21
CA ILE A 96 1.41 23.38 -3.40
C ILE A 96 -0.08 23.52 -3.13
N ILE A 97 -0.61 24.73 -3.29
CA ILE A 97 -2.02 25.05 -3.06
C ILE A 97 -2.61 25.61 -4.35
N ASP A 98 -3.69 24.99 -4.83
CA ASP A 98 -4.56 25.52 -5.87
C ASP A 98 -5.88 25.95 -5.21
N ASP A 99 -6.12 27.25 -5.19
CA ASP A 99 -7.29 27.91 -4.61
C ASP A 99 -8.46 28.07 -5.58
N GLY A 100 -8.52 27.24 -6.61
CA GLY A 100 -9.56 27.26 -7.61
C GLY A 100 -9.17 27.95 -8.94
N THR A 101 -7.90 28.38 -9.05
CA THR A 101 -7.38 29.01 -10.28
C THR A 101 -7.04 28.02 -11.38
N GLY A 102 -7.06 26.71 -11.05
CA GLY A 102 -6.75 25.64 -12.00
C GLY A 102 -5.26 25.37 -12.16
N ALA A 103 -4.44 25.87 -11.25
CA ALA A 103 -3.00 25.57 -11.23
C ALA A 103 -2.75 24.04 -11.17
N PRO A 104 -1.76 23.50 -11.88
CA PRO A 104 -1.48 22.07 -11.90
C PRO A 104 -0.82 21.62 -10.60
N THR A 105 -1.62 21.30 -9.59
CA THR A 105 -1.16 20.74 -8.32
C THR A 105 -0.88 19.25 -8.42
N GLY A 106 0.02 18.74 -7.55
CA GLY A 106 0.38 17.32 -7.50
C GLY A 106 1.24 16.83 -8.66
N ARG A 107 1.86 17.75 -9.43
CA ARG A 107 2.75 17.43 -10.54
C ARG A 107 4.19 17.90 -10.36
N GLY A 108 4.46 18.70 -9.32
CA GLY A 108 5.79 19.21 -8.98
C GLY A 108 6.39 18.54 -7.75
N GLY A 109 7.70 18.76 -7.52
CA GLY A 109 8.42 18.29 -6.35
C GLY A 109 8.41 16.77 -6.17
N ALA A 110 8.65 16.31 -4.95
CA ALA A 110 8.65 14.88 -4.58
C ALA A 110 7.30 14.20 -4.83
N VAL A 111 6.18 14.89 -4.64
CA VAL A 111 4.83 14.39 -4.93
C VAL A 111 4.65 14.09 -6.42
N GLY A 112 5.13 15.00 -7.28
CA GLY A 112 5.06 14.81 -8.73
C GLY A 112 5.97 13.71 -9.22
N ALA A 113 7.18 13.61 -8.69
CA ALA A 113 8.14 12.57 -9.02
C ALA A 113 7.56 11.18 -8.72
N TRP A 114 7.06 10.97 -7.49
CA TRP A 114 6.39 9.73 -7.12
C TRP A 114 5.18 9.40 -8.00
N ARG A 115 4.31 10.39 -8.26
CA ARG A 115 3.15 10.19 -9.13
C ARG A 115 3.56 9.72 -10.52
N ASN A 116 4.59 10.33 -11.10
CA ASN A 116 5.07 9.98 -12.43
C ASN A 116 5.70 8.58 -12.43
N ALA A 117 6.47 8.22 -11.43
CA ALA A 117 6.99 6.87 -11.25
C ALA A 117 5.86 5.84 -11.18
N PHE A 118 4.82 6.10 -10.38
CA PHE A 118 3.67 5.22 -10.24
C PHE A 118 2.88 5.03 -11.56
N ILE A 119 2.71 6.08 -12.35
CA ILE A 119 1.98 6.01 -13.64
C ILE A 119 2.81 5.30 -14.71
N ASN A 120 4.14 5.47 -14.68
CA ASN A 120 5.06 4.96 -15.69
C ASN A 120 5.67 3.61 -15.33
N VAL A 121 5.17 2.92 -14.29
CA VAL A 121 5.63 1.57 -13.95
C VAL A 121 5.43 0.65 -15.16
N GLY A 122 6.51 0.36 -15.85
CA GLY A 122 6.60 -0.62 -16.93
C GLY A 122 6.50 -2.05 -16.38
N GLY A 123 5.32 -2.44 -15.90
CA GLY A 123 5.08 -3.80 -15.44
C GLY A 123 5.24 -4.77 -16.61
N GLY A 124 6.17 -5.74 -16.49
CA GLY A 124 6.33 -6.81 -17.45
C GLY A 124 7.75 -7.02 -18.00
N LEU A 125 8.65 -6.05 -17.87
CA LEU A 125 10.04 -6.20 -18.33
C LEU A 125 10.96 -6.90 -17.30
N THR A 126 10.55 -7.02 -16.05
CA THR A 126 11.41 -7.48 -14.95
C THR A 126 11.88 -8.92 -15.09
N ALA A 127 11.01 -9.84 -15.51
CA ALA A 127 11.41 -11.23 -15.76
C ALA A 127 12.41 -11.34 -16.92
N GLY A 128 12.25 -10.52 -17.96
CA GLY A 128 13.20 -10.42 -19.08
C GLY A 128 14.57 -9.87 -18.67
N LEU A 129 14.63 -9.16 -17.53
CA LEU A 129 15.86 -8.62 -16.94
C LEU A 129 16.51 -9.56 -15.91
N GLY A 130 15.99 -10.77 -15.73
CA GLY A 130 16.53 -11.72 -14.76
C GLY A 130 16.13 -11.43 -13.30
N MET A 131 14.96 -10.83 -13.09
CA MET A 131 14.44 -10.49 -11.76
C MET A 131 13.11 -11.19 -11.48
N VAL A 132 12.96 -11.68 -10.25
CA VAL A 132 11.67 -12.07 -9.67
C VAL A 132 11.11 -10.87 -8.91
N THR A 133 9.93 -10.42 -9.30
CA THR A 133 9.26 -9.31 -8.64
C THR A 133 7.84 -9.69 -8.27
N GLY A 134 7.35 -9.11 -7.21
CA GLY A 134 5.96 -9.27 -6.82
C GLY A 134 5.56 -8.31 -5.73
N THR A 135 4.28 -8.31 -5.46
CA THR A 135 3.68 -7.47 -4.44
C THR A 135 2.72 -8.27 -3.58
N PHE A 136 2.54 -7.85 -2.35
CA PHE A 136 1.47 -8.30 -1.48
C PHE A 136 1.01 -7.14 -0.61
N GLU A 137 -0.20 -7.22 -0.13
CA GLU A 137 -0.78 -6.17 0.68
C GLU A 137 -1.73 -6.77 1.72
N THR A 138 -2.01 -6.02 2.77
CA THR A 138 -2.77 -6.47 3.92
C THR A 138 -3.38 -5.28 4.64
N ALA A 139 -4.05 -5.50 5.75
CA ALA A 139 -4.43 -4.48 6.72
C ALA A 139 -4.25 -5.01 8.14
N ILE A 140 -3.93 -4.11 9.06
CA ILE A 140 -3.73 -4.40 10.48
C ILE A 140 -4.12 -3.17 11.30
N THR A 141 -4.43 -3.34 12.58
CA THR A 141 -4.68 -2.23 13.50
C THR A 141 -3.38 -1.55 13.95
N TRP A 142 -3.45 -0.26 14.32
CA TRP A 142 -2.27 0.54 14.69
C TRP A 142 -1.51 -0.03 15.89
N ASP A 143 -2.20 -0.59 16.86
CA ASP A 143 -1.60 -1.18 18.07
C ASP A 143 -0.71 -2.38 17.75
N LYS A 144 -0.99 -3.10 16.67
CA LYS A 144 -0.23 -4.28 16.24
C LYS A 144 0.79 -3.97 15.16
N TRP A 145 0.69 -2.80 14.51
CA TRP A 145 1.47 -2.47 13.33
C TRP A 145 3.00 -2.65 13.50
N PRO A 146 3.67 -2.14 14.56
CA PRO A 146 5.13 -2.23 14.66
C PRO A 146 5.65 -3.66 14.66
N GLU A 147 5.08 -4.52 15.49
CA GLU A 147 5.46 -5.94 15.58
C GLU A 147 5.05 -6.72 14.33
N PHE A 148 3.94 -6.36 13.73
CA PHE A 148 3.46 -6.92 12.48
C PHE A 148 4.44 -6.66 11.33
N ASP A 149 4.83 -5.40 11.09
CA ASP A 149 5.76 -5.02 10.01
C ASP A 149 7.10 -5.74 10.15
N LYS A 150 7.64 -5.78 11.37
CA LYS A 150 8.86 -6.50 11.70
C LYS A 150 8.79 -7.98 11.30
N LYS A 151 7.76 -8.70 11.74
CA LYS A 151 7.59 -10.14 11.43
C LYS A 151 7.43 -10.40 9.94
N VAL A 152 6.63 -9.59 9.24
CA VAL A 152 6.38 -9.74 7.81
C VAL A 152 7.66 -9.47 7.02
N ARG A 153 8.41 -8.41 7.37
CA ARG A 153 9.70 -8.10 6.73
C ARG A 153 10.73 -9.19 6.96
N GLU A 154 10.89 -9.66 8.20
CA GLU A 154 11.84 -10.73 8.54
C GLU A 154 11.55 -12.02 7.76
N ALA A 155 10.31 -12.48 7.75
CA ALA A 155 9.92 -13.71 7.07
C ALA A 155 10.09 -13.60 5.54
N THR A 156 9.68 -12.47 4.96
CA THR A 156 9.79 -12.25 3.52
C THR A 156 11.26 -12.11 3.09
N GLN A 157 12.08 -11.39 3.86
CA GLN A 157 13.51 -11.25 3.58
C GLN A 157 14.25 -12.58 3.71
N ALA A 158 13.89 -13.41 4.69
CA ALA A 158 14.45 -14.75 4.83
C ALA A 158 14.15 -15.62 3.60
N ALA A 159 12.90 -15.58 3.09
CA ALA A 159 12.52 -16.27 1.87
C ALA A 159 13.26 -15.76 0.64
N LEU A 160 13.41 -14.42 0.50
CA LEU A 160 14.21 -13.83 -0.58
C LEU A 160 15.68 -14.30 -0.54
N ASN A 161 16.27 -14.35 0.64
CA ASN A 161 17.64 -14.83 0.82
C ASN A 161 17.78 -16.31 0.43
N ASP A 162 16.82 -17.14 0.84
CA ASP A 162 16.83 -18.58 0.56
C ASP A 162 16.66 -18.88 -0.94
N VAL A 163 15.61 -18.35 -1.57
CA VAL A 163 15.26 -18.75 -2.94
C VAL A 163 15.92 -17.90 -4.02
N CYS A 164 16.29 -16.64 -3.73
CA CYS A 164 16.91 -15.70 -4.68
C CYS A 164 18.37 -15.40 -4.38
N GLY A 165 18.90 -15.81 -3.20
CA GLY A 165 20.23 -15.42 -2.73
C GLY A 165 20.31 -13.96 -2.27
N GLY A 166 19.18 -13.34 -1.99
CA GLY A 166 19.03 -11.95 -1.59
C GLY A 166 17.98 -11.21 -2.43
N GLY A 167 17.72 -9.99 -2.05
CA GLY A 167 16.74 -9.14 -2.72
C GLY A 167 16.37 -7.94 -1.85
N THR A 168 15.50 -7.09 -2.36
CA THR A 168 14.95 -5.92 -1.66
C THR A 168 13.48 -6.13 -1.34
N LEU A 169 13.06 -5.59 -0.22
CA LEU A 169 11.67 -5.54 0.22
C LEU A 169 11.37 -4.15 0.74
N ASN A 170 10.53 -3.42 0.05
CA ASN A 170 10.07 -2.11 0.46
C ASN A 170 8.59 -2.09 0.82
N CYS A 171 8.16 -1.06 1.52
CA CYS A 171 6.79 -0.88 1.98
C CYS A 171 6.29 0.55 1.76
N ARG A 172 5.01 0.65 1.40
CA ARG A 172 4.25 1.90 1.45
C ARG A 172 2.87 1.66 2.05
N PHE A 173 2.27 2.69 2.62
CA PHE A 173 0.85 2.62 2.90
C PHE A 173 0.07 3.11 1.69
N THR A 174 -0.74 2.23 1.10
CA THR A 174 -1.62 2.57 -0.02
C THR A 174 -2.93 3.17 0.45
N HIS A 175 -3.44 2.67 1.58
CA HIS A 175 -4.63 3.16 2.25
C HIS A 175 -4.34 3.31 3.74
N VAL A 176 -5.00 4.28 4.34
CA VAL A 176 -4.84 4.59 5.76
C VAL A 176 -6.20 4.86 6.35
N TYR A 177 -6.46 4.25 7.49
CA TYR A 177 -7.71 4.39 8.23
C TYR A 177 -7.42 4.85 9.66
N PRO A 178 -8.39 5.44 10.37
CA PRO A 178 -8.24 5.74 11.80
C PRO A 178 -7.87 4.52 12.64
N ASP A 179 -8.30 3.32 12.21
CA ASP A 179 -8.10 2.06 12.94
C ASP A 179 -6.75 1.40 12.61
N GLY A 180 -6.20 1.64 11.43
CA GLY A 180 -4.96 0.98 11.01
C GLY A 180 -4.53 1.30 9.59
N PRO A 181 -3.29 0.93 9.22
CA PRO A 181 -2.77 1.05 7.87
C PRO A 181 -3.16 -0.15 7.00
N ALA A 182 -3.16 0.06 5.68
CA ALA A 182 -3.10 -1.00 4.70
C ALA A 182 -1.72 -0.95 4.01
N PRO A 183 -0.73 -1.65 4.57
CA PRO A 183 0.62 -1.69 4.02
C PRO A 183 0.65 -2.48 2.72
N TYR A 184 1.48 -2.03 1.81
CA TYR A 184 1.72 -2.60 0.51
C TYR A 184 3.20 -2.85 0.34
N TYR A 185 3.58 -4.10 0.23
CA TYR A 185 4.96 -4.52 0.08
C TYR A 185 5.28 -4.83 -1.37
N THR A 186 6.49 -4.47 -1.78
CA THR A 186 7.04 -4.83 -3.08
C THR A 186 8.38 -5.51 -2.86
N TYR A 187 8.59 -6.67 -3.47
CA TYR A 187 9.86 -7.36 -3.43
C TYR A 187 10.48 -7.52 -4.81
N VAL A 188 11.80 -7.50 -4.83
CA VAL A 188 12.62 -7.77 -6.02
C VAL A 188 13.75 -8.70 -5.61
N GLY A 189 13.91 -9.81 -6.32
CA GLY A 189 14.98 -10.77 -6.10
C GLY A 189 15.60 -11.24 -7.40
N ASN A 190 16.73 -11.94 -7.34
CA ASN A 190 17.36 -12.50 -8.50
C ASN A 190 16.60 -13.73 -9.01
N TYR A 191 16.36 -13.76 -10.32
CA TYR A 191 15.74 -14.89 -10.98
C TYR A 191 16.74 -16.07 -11.09
N LYS A 192 16.26 -17.26 -10.75
CA LYS A 192 16.94 -18.52 -11.08
C LYS A 192 16.28 -19.11 -12.32
N LYS A 193 17.08 -19.48 -13.33
CA LYS A 193 16.59 -20.12 -14.54
C LYS A 193 15.74 -21.35 -14.20
N ASP A 194 14.60 -21.45 -14.82
CA ASP A 194 13.65 -22.56 -14.67
C ASP A 194 12.99 -22.67 -13.27
N GLY A 195 12.94 -21.57 -12.49
CA GLY A 195 12.37 -21.56 -11.14
C GLY A 195 11.58 -20.30 -10.77
N TYR A 196 11.13 -19.52 -11.74
CA TYR A 196 10.48 -18.22 -11.50
C TYR A 196 9.20 -18.34 -10.65
N PHE A 197 8.31 -19.26 -11.02
CA PHE A 197 7.04 -19.42 -10.31
C PHE A 197 7.25 -20.02 -8.92
N GLU A 198 8.13 -21.00 -8.80
CA GLU A 198 8.49 -21.62 -7.53
C GLU A 198 9.13 -20.60 -6.55
N GLN A 199 9.99 -19.72 -7.04
CA GLN A 199 10.55 -18.62 -6.24
C GLN A 199 9.46 -17.66 -5.80
N GLN A 200 8.57 -17.26 -6.72
CA GLN A 200 7.48 -16.34 -6.43
C GLN A 200 6.51 -16.94 -5.41
N ASP A 201 6.13 -18.21 -5.57
CA ASP A 201 5.24 -18.91 -4.66
C ASP A 201 5.84 -19.07 -3.27
N ALA A 202 7.13 -19.39 -3.17
CA ALA A 202 7.82 -19.52 -1.89
C ALA A 202 7.86 -18.18 -1.12
N ILE A 203 8.19 -17.07 -1.79
CA ILE A 203 8.20 -15.74 -1.18
C ILE A 203 6.79 -15.34 -0.75
N LYS A 204 5.79 -15.51 -1.63
CA LYS A 204 4.39 -15.22 -1.33
C LYS A 204 3.86 -16.03 -0.17
N LYS A 205 4.21 -17.32 -0.12
CA LYS A 205 3.82 -18.21 0.98
C LYS A 205 4.39 -17.72 2.31
N ALA A 206 5.68 -17.43 2.37
CA ALA A 206 6.32 -16.94 3.60
C ALA A 206 5.70 -15.63 4.09
N ALA A 207 5.46 -14.69 3.19
CA ALA A 207 4.79 -13.43 3.50
C ALA A 207 3.36 -13.66 4.01
N SER A 208 2.57 -14.50 3.34
CA SER A 208 1.18 -14.78 3.72
C SER A 208 1.09 -15.50 5.07
N ASP A 209 1.96 -16.48 5.33
CA ASP A 209 2.04 -17.16 6.62
C ASP A 209 2.39 -16.18 7.76
N ALA A 210 3.33 -15.27 7.51
CA ALA A 210 3.70 -14.23 8.48
C ALA A 210 2.55 -13.26 8.74
N ILE A 211 1.85 -12.79 7.70
CA ILE A 211 0.66 -11.92 7.82
C ILE A 211 -0.39 -12.58 8.71
N MET A 212 -0.76 -13.82 8.43
CA MET A 212 -1.79 -14.52 9.19
C MET A 212 -1.36 -14.77 10.64
N SER A 213 -0.11 -15.20 10.87
CA SER A 213 0.40 -15.47 12.22
C SER A 213 0.53 -14.19 13.06
N ALA A 214 0.70 -13.04 12.43
CA ALA A 214 0.76 -11.74 13.09
C ALA A 214 -0.62 -11.06 13.25
N GLY A 215 -1.71 -11.71 12.77
CA GLY A 215 -3.09 -11.26 12.94
C GLY A 215 -3.54 -10.18 11.95
N GLY A 216 -2.87 -10.07 10.81
CA GLY A 216 -3.31 -9.27 9.68
C GLY A 216 -4.35 -10.00 8.82
N THR A 217 -5.08 -9.27 7.97
CA THR A 217 -5.91 -9.89 6.93
C THR A 217 -5.07 -10.33 5.74
N ILE A 218 -5.43 -11.45 5.12
CA ILE A 218 -4.62 -11.98 4.01
C ILE A 218 -4.55 -11.05 2.80
N THR A 219 -5.57 -10.26 2.57
CA THR A 219 -5.63 -9.27 1.50
C THR A 219 -6.66 -8.19 1.82
N HIS A 220 -6.38 -6.95 1.41
CA HIS A 220 -7.25 -5.80 1.62
C HIS A 220 -7.92 -5.35 0.30
N HIS A 221 -7.17 -5.23 -0.81
CA HIS A 221 -7.70 -4.78 -2.11
C HIS A 221 -7.20 -5.59 -3.33
N HIS A 222 -6.26 -6.53 -3.17
CA HIS A 222 -5.78 -7.37 -4.28
C HIS A 222 -6.73 -8.52 -4.63
N ALA A 223 -7.85 -8.65 -3.93
CA ALA A 223 -8.79 -9.75 -3.99
C ALA A 223 -8.21 -11.10 -3.51
N VAL A 224 -9.10 -11.99 -3.12
CA VAL A 224 -8.71 -13.34 -2.67
C VAL A 224 -8.19 -14.18 -3.83
N GLY A 225 -8.95 -14.26 -4.92
CA GLY A 225 -8.60 -15.10 -6.07
C GLY A 225 -8.40 -16.55 -5.67
N ARG A 226 -7.54 -17.25 -6.41
CA ARG A 226 -7.03 -18.57 -6.04
C ARG A 226 -5.79 -18.49 -5.16
N LEU A 227 -4.99 -17.45 -5.37
CA LEU A 227 -3.71 -17.27 -4.70
C LEU A 227 -3.84 -17.15 -3.19
N HIS A 228 -4.77 -16.31 -2.72
CA HIS A 228 -4.96 -16.04 -1.28
C HIS A 228 -5.97 -16.98 -0.63
N LYS A 229 -6.68 -17.79 -1.42
CA LYS A 229 -7.75 -18.67 -0.93
C LYS A 229 -7.33 -19.59 0.23
N PRO A 230 -6.16 -20.24 0.24
CA PRO A 230 -5.77 -21.12 1.35
C PRO A 230 -5.78 -20.43 2.72
N TRP A 231 -5.31 -19.18 2.78
CA TRP A 231 -5.31 -18.39 4.01
C TRP A 231 -6.68 -17.78 4.31
N TYR A 232 -7.39 -17.33 3.27
CA TYR A 232 -8.74 -16.82 3.42
C TYR A 232 -9.71 -17.87 3.94
N ASP A 233 -9.57 -19.14 3.56
CA ASP A 233 -10.39 -20.24 4.07
C ASP A 233 -10.21 -20.46 5.58
N VAL A 234 -9.06 -20.08 6.15
CA VAL A 234 -8.79 -20.10 7.60
C VAL A 234 -9.29 -18.83 8.28
N GLU A 235 -9.15 -17.67 7.63
CA GLU A 235 -9.49 -16.36 8.18
C GLU A 235 -11.01 -16.13 8.29
N ARG A 236 -11.76 -16.56 7.30
CA ARG A 236 -13.21 -16.27 7.22
C ARG A 236 -14.02 -17.09 8.21
N PRO A 237 -15.06 -16.50 8.84
CA PRO A 237 -15.99 -17.24 9.66
C PRO A 237 -16.79 -18.28 8.85
N GLU A 238 -17.04 -19.47 9.44
CA GLU A 238 -17.73 -20.58 8.73
C GLU A 238 -19.16 -20.18 8.28
N LEU A 239 -19.96 -19.53 9.11
CA LEU A 239 -21.29 -19.05 8.73
C LEU A 239 -21.28 -18.10 7.54
N PHE A 240 -20.22 -17.27 7.41
CA PHE A 240 -20.05 -16.41 6.25
C PHE A 240 -19.78 -17.24 4.98
N ALA A 241 -18.94 -18.27 5.10
CA ALA A 241 -18.64 -19.17 3.99
C ALA A 241 -19.89 -19.94 3.54
N GLU A 242 -20.69 -20.44 4.47
CA GLU A 242 -21.95 -21.11 4.15
C GLU A 242 -22.92 -20.18 3.45
N SER A 243 -23.06 -18.95 3.93
CA SER A 243 -23.93 -17.92 3.32
C SER A 243 -23.50 -17.61 1.88
N LEU A 244 -22.19 -17.47 1.63
CA LEU A 244 -21.66 -17.25 0.27
C LEU A 244 -21.93 -18.44 -0.65
N ARG A 245 -21.75 -19.69 -0.16
CA ARG A 245 -22.07 -20.90 -0.93
C ARG A 245 -23.55 -20.96 -1.27
N ALA A 246 -24.42 -20.65 -0.32
CA ALA A 246 -25.87 -20.63 -0.55
C ALA A 246 -26.27 -19.58 -1.61
N MET A 247 -25.73 -18.37 -1.53
CA MET A 247 -25.95 -17.34 -2.55
C MET A 247 -25.41 -17.77 -3.92
N LYS A 248 -24.22 -18.34 -3.97
CA LYS A 248 -23.64 -18.85 -5.22
C LYS A 248 -24.51 -19.92 -5.85
N LYS A 249 -25.02 -20.86 -5.06
CA LYS A 249 -25.90 -21.92 -5.55
C LYS A 249 -27.19 -21.38 -6.19
N VAL A 250 -27.74 -20.27 -5.65
CA VAL A 250 -28.92 -19.62 -6.21
C VAL A 250 -28.58 -18.87 -7.50
N CYS A 251 -27.47 -18.11 -7.51
CA CYS A 251 -27.10 -17.25 -8.63
C CYS A 251 -26.39 -17.99 -9.76
N ASP A 252 -25.72 -19.08 -9.46
CA ASP A 252 -24.91 -19.89 -10.39
C ASP A 252 -25.10 -21.39 -10.08
N PRO A 253 -26.30 -21.94 -10.32
CA PRO A 253 -26.62 -23.32 -9.99
C PRO A 253 -25.77 -24.36 -10.74
N SER A 254 -25.20 -23.98 -11.89
CA SER A 254 -24.30 -24.83 -12.68
C SER A 254 -22.84 -24.73 -12.28
N GLY A 255 -22.48 -23.80 -11.37
CA GLY A 255 -21.11 -23.63 -10.85
C GLY A 255 -20.06 -23.21 -11.88
N ILE A 256 -20.46 -22.57 -12.98
CA ILE A 256 -19.56 -22.23 -14.11
C ILE A 256 -18.89 -20.87 -13.96
N LEU A 257 -19.39 -20.00 -13.06
CA LEU A 257 -18.82 -18.66 -12.87
C LEU A 257 -17.68 -18.71 -11.86
N ASN A 258 -16.46 -18.38 -12.30
CA ASN A 258 -15.25 -18.31 -11.45
C ASN A 258 -15.07 -19.55 -10.54
N PRO A 259 -15.02 -20.77 -11.06
CA PRO A 259 -14.88 -21.96 -10.24
C PRO A 259 -13.56 -21.98 -9.49
N GLY A 260 -13.59 -22.28 -8.17
CA GLY A 260 -12.42 -22.31 -7.29
C GLY A 260 -11.83 -20.96 -6.94
N VAL A 261 -12.54 -19.86 -7.22
CA VAL A 261 -12.17 -18.50 -6.81
C VAL A 261 -13.05 -18.11 -5.63
N LEU A 262 -12.46 -17.64 -4.55
CA LEU A 262 -13.11 -17.19 -3.31
C LEU A 262 -13.80 -18.31 -2.51
N ILE A 263 -14.67 -19.07 -3.13
CA ILE A 263 -15.37 -20.22 -2.57
C ILE A 263 -15.36 -21.37 -3.57
N ASP A 264 -15.38 -22.59 -3.06
CA ASP A 264 -15.56 -23.77 -3.89
C ASP A 264 -17.02 -23.91 -4.34
N PRO A 265 -17.26 -24.49 -5.52
CA PRO A 265 -18.61 -24.89 -5.92
C PRO A 265 -19.25 -25.81 -4.87
N ALA A 266 -20.53 -25.65 -4.66
CA ALA A 266 -21.28 -26.51 -3.75
C ALA A 266 -21.38 -27.94 -4.30
#